data_4acbc99220be959e2688d4ec758bcf94
#
_entry.id   4acbc99220be959e2688d4ec758bcf94
#
_cell.length_a   1.000
_cell.length_b   1.000
_cell.length_c   1.000
_cell.angle_alpha   90.00
_cell.angle_beta   90.00
_cell.angle_gamma   90.00
#
_symmetry.space_group_name_H-M   'P 1'
#
loop_
_entity.id
_entity.type
_entity.pdbx_description
1 polymer ?
#
loop_
_entity_poly.entity_id
_entity_poly.type
_entity_poly.pdbx_seq_one_letter_code
_entity_poly.pdbx_strand_id
1 'polypeptide(L)'
;MRYSKYSGSGNFFSLPNEVFLLGLSAGELAVYSFLKRCENRKKHQCWPSIKTIGQAVGMSENTVRKYIRRLEERELITTEPTEVITKSSGRRNGNLLFTLSPIGEVIDQHYDHQLEELKLSTERQRVADLLRKQESPA
;
A
#
# COMPACT_ATOMS: atom_id res chain seq x y z
N MET A 1 -16.80 -9.21 -32.24
CA MET A 1 -15.77 -8.59 -31.42
C MET A 1 -16.11 -8.68 -29.95
N ARG A 2 -15.12 -9.00 -29.15
CA ARG A 2 -15.30 -9.31 -27.74
C ARG A 2 -15.32 -8.09 -26.81
N TYR A 3 -15.28 -6.88 -27.35
CA TYR A 3 -15.20 -5.67 -26.56
C TYR A 3 -16.49 -5.31 -25.81
N SER A 4 -17.62 -5.82 -26.24
CA SER A 4 -18.90 -5.51 -25.60
C SER A 4 -18.96 -5.89 -24.13
N LYS A 5 -18.27 -6.95 -23.74
CA LYS A 5 -18.25 -7.38 -22.35
C LYS A 5 -17.34 -6.49 -21.46
N TYR A 6 -16.50 -5.67 -22.07
CA TYR A 6 -15.63 -4.72 -21.36
C TYR A 6 -16.09 -3.28 -21.48
N SER A 7 -17.10 -3.00 -22.32
CA SER A 7 -17.60 -1.65 -22.54
C SER A 7 -18.73 -1.26 -21.58
N GLY A 8 -19.22 -2.20 -20.78
CA GLY A 8 -20.26 -1.94 -19.80
C GLY A 8 -19.73 -1.33 -18.51
N SER A 9 -20.61 -0.71 -17.74
CA SER A 9 -20.29 -0.04 -16.50
C SER A 9 -19.91 -0.98 -15.35
N GLY A 10 -19.92 -2.29 -15.54
CA GLY A 10 -19.70 -3.27 -14.47
C GLY A 10 -18.33 -3.95 -14.47
N ASN A 11 -17.47 -3.67 -15.44
CA ASN A 11 -16.22 -4.42 -15.60
C ASN A 11 -14.99 -3.55 -15.42
N PHE A 12 -14.93 -2.87 -14.30
CA PHE A 12 -13.77 -2.07 -13.89
C PHE A 12 -13.70 -2.04 -12.37
N PHE A 13 -12.55 -1.66 -11.85
CA PHE A 13 -12.36 -1.37 -10.44
C PHE A 13 -11.91 0.10 -10.30
N SER A 14 -12.06 0.64 -9.11
CA SER A 14 -11.69 2.03 -8.86
C SER A 14 -10.55 2.13 -7.85
N LEU A 15 -9.70 3.13 -8.05
CA LEU A 15 -8.70 3.55 -7.09
C LEU A 15 -9.07 4.93 -6.57
N PRO A 16 -8.92 5.20 -5.27
CA PRO A 16 -9.09 6.55 -4.76
C PRO A 16 -8.07 7.48 -5.40
N ASN A 17 -8.50 8.67 -5.77
CA ASN A 17 -7.60 9.67 -6.36
C ASN A 17 -6.44 10.00 -5.45
N GLU A 18 -6.68 9.97 -4.15
CA GLU A 18 -5.71 10.32 -3.09
C GLU A 18 -4.53 9.34 -3.01
N VAL A 19 -4.60 8.19 -3.69
CA VAL A 19 -3.48 7.23 -3.71
C VAL A 19 -2.20 7.89 -4.23
N PHE A 20 -2.30 8.87 -5.10
CA PHE A 20 -1.16 9.58 -5.64
C PHE A 20 -0.50 10.55 -4.64
N LEU A 21 -1.16 10.83 -3.53
CA LEU A 21 -0.61 11.67 -2.46
C LEU A 21 0.35 10.90 -1.55
N LEU A 22 0.34 9.58 -1.62
CA LEU A 22 1.13 8.72 -0.73
C LEU A 22 2.58 8.54 -1.19
N GLY A 23 2.93 9.00 -2.37
CA GLY A 23 4.30 8.90 -2.88
C GLY A 23 4.72 7.48 -3.25
N LEU A 24 3.79 6.66 -3.72
CA LEU A 24 4.10 5.30 -4.13
C LEU A 24 4.96 5.28 -5.39
N SER A 25 5.93 4.37 -5.44
CA SER A 25 6.65 4.09 -6.69
C SER A 25 5.73 3.43 -7.70
N ALA A 26 6.15 3.40 -8.97
CA ALA A 26 5.38 2.74 -10.02
C ALA A 26 5.12 1.26 -9.70
N GLY A 27 6.11 0.55 -9.18
CA GLY A 27 5.96 -0.85 -8.80
C GLY A 27 5.03 -1.05 -7.61
N GLU A 28 5.13 -0.21 -6.60
CA GLU A 28 4.22 -0.25 -5.46
C GLU A 28 2.78 0.01 -5.89
N LEU A 29 2.58 1.02 -6.75
CA LEU A 29 1.26 1.35 -7.28
C LEU A 29 0.68 0.21 -8.12
N ALA A 30 1.50 -0.44 -8.96
CA ALA A 30 1.06 -1.56 -9.78
C ALA A 30 0.59 -2.74 -8.91
N VAL A 31 1.37 -3.14 -7.92
CA VAL A 31 1.01 -4.24 -7.03
C VAL A 31 -0.22 -3.89 -6.19
N TYR A 32 -0.25 -2.70 -5.61
CA TYR A 32 -1.40 -2.22 -4.85
C TYR A 32 -2.69 -2.21 -5.69
N SER A 33 -2.59 -1.71 -6.93
CA SER A 33 -3.74 -1.67 -7.85
C SER A 33 -4.29 -3.05 -8.15
N PHE A 34 -3.41 -4.04 -8.36
CA PHE A 34 -3.85 -5.40 -8.60
C PHE A 34 -4.53 -6.02 -7.36
N LEU A 35 -3.98 -5.79 -6.18
CA LEU A 35 -4.61 -6.24 -4.94
C LEU A 35 -5.97 -5.57 -4.74
N LYS A 36 -6.07 -4.30 -5.06
CA LYS A 36 -7.34 -3.55 -4.99
C LYS A 36 -8.39 -4.12 -5.94
N ARG A 37 -7.97 -4.53 -7.14
CA ARG A 37 -8.84 -5.20 -8.10
C ARG A 37 -9.36 -6.53 -7.56
N CYS A 38 -8.52 -7.29 -6.85
CA CYS A 38 -8.85 -8.60 -6.30
C CYS A 38 -9.65 -8.54 -4.99
N GLU A 39 -9.69 -7.40 -4.35
CA GLU A 39 -10.26 -7.22 -3.03
C GLU A 39 -11.75 -7.54 -2.97
N ASN A 40 -12.14 -8.30 -1.93
CA ASN A 40 -13.53 -8.43 -1.55
C ASN A 40 -13.95 -7.13 -0.85
N ARG A 41 -14.89 -6.39 -1.43
CA ARG A 41 -15.30 -5.06 -0.94
C ARG A 41 -15.88 -5.05 0.47
N LYS A 42 -16.43 -6.18 0.93
CA LYS A 42 -17.00 -6.28 2.28
C LYS A 42 -15.92 -6.48 3.35
N LYS A 43 -14.94 -7.33 3.04
CA LYS A 43 -13.89 -7.70 4.00
C LYS A 43 -12.57 -7.00 3.74
N HIS A 44 -12.41 -6.37 2.59
CA HIS A 44 -11.18 -5.73 2.13
C HIS A 44 -10.00 -6.71 2.06
N GLN A 45 -10.29 -7.95 1.70
CA GLN A 45 -9.33 -9.04 1.69
C GLN A 45 -9.26 -9.72 0.34
N CYS A 46 -8.09 -10.22 0.01
CA CYS A 46 -7.87 -11.06 -1.16
C CYS A 46 -6.66 -11.97 -0.91
N TRP A 47 -6.52 -13.03 -1.72
CA TRP A 47 -5.41 -13.96 -1.59
C TRP A 47 -4.89 -14.48 -2.93
N PRO A 48 -4.56 -13.60 -3.89
CA PRO A 48 -3.91 -14.03 -5.11
C PRO A 48 -2.52 -14.59 -4.81
N SER A 49 -2.04 -15.55 -5.61
CA SER A 49 -0.69 -16.04 -5.46
C SER A 49 0.33 -14.99 -5.90
N ILE A 50 1.54 -15.08 -5.38
CA ILE A 50 2.65 -14.21 -5.80
C ILE A 50 2.87 -14.32 -7.30
N LYS A 51 2.81 -15.54 -7.83
CA LYS A 51 2.91 -15.80 -9.26
C LYS A 51 1.84 -15.08 -10.06
N THR A 52 0.59 -15.14 -9.61
CA THR A 52 -0.53 -14.46 -10.26
C THR A 52 -0.34 -12.95 -10.26
N ILE A 53 0.08 -12.38 -9.14
CA ILE A 53 0.39 -10.95 -9.06
C ILE A 53 1.49 -10.59 -10.07
N GLY A 54 2.58 -11.36 -10.07
CA GLY A 54 3.71 -11.11 -10.97
C GLY A 54 3.31 -11.16 -12.45
N GLN A 55 2.49 -12.12 -12.82
CA GLN A 55 1.99 -12.23 -14.19
C GLN A 55 1.10 -11.02 -14.58
N ALA A 56 0.28 -10.56 -13.65
CA ALA A 56 -0.62 -9.43 -13.89
C ALA A 56 0.13 -8.11 -14.07
N VAL A 57 1.19 -7.90 -13.29
CA VAL A 57 1.92 -6.61 -13.28
C VAL A 57 3.24 -6.68 -14.04
N GLY A 58 3.59 -7.82 -14.63
CA GLY A 58 4.81 -7.98 -15.42
C GLY A 58 6.09 -7.96 -14.59
N MET A 59 6.07 -8.56 -13.41
CA MET A 59 7.21 -8.60 -12.50
C MET A 59 7.55 -10.02 -12.08
N SER A 60 8.82 -10.25 -11.72
CA SER A 60 9.23 -11.51 -11.12
C SER A 60 8.64 -11.67 -9.71
N GLU A 61 8.56 -12.89 -9.23
CA GLU A 61 8.04 -13.16 -7.89
C GLU A 61 8.85 -12.46 -6.79
N ASN A 62 10.16 -12.42 -6.94
CA ASN A 62 11.02 -11.72 -5.97
C ASN A 62 10.75 -10.22 -5.94
N THR A 63 10.52 -9.62 -7.10
CA THR A 63 10.17 -8.20 -7.20
C THR A 63 8.80 -7.93 -6.58
N VAL A 64 7.83 -8.80 -6.81
CA VAL A 64 6.51 -8.70 -6.18
C VAL A 64 6.65 -8.74 -4.66
N ARG A 65 7.42 -9.69 -4.12
CA ARG A 65 7.64 -9.79 -2.66
C ARG A 65 8.26 -8.52 -2.08
N LYS A 66 9.19 -7.91 -2.80
CA LYS A 66 9.80 -6.63 -2.41
C LYS A 66 8.75 -5.52 -2.28
N TYR A 67 7.87 -5.40 -3.25
CA TYR A 67 6.82 -4.37 -3.23
C TYR A 67 5.73 -4.65 -2.21
N ILE A 68 5.40 -5.92 -1.97
CA ILE A 68 4.50 -6.31 -0.89
C ILE A 68 5.05 -5.82 0.46
N ARG A 69 6.33 -6.06 0.73
CA ARG A 69 6.97 -5.58 1.97
C ARG A 69 6.93 -4.07 2.09
N ARG A 70 7.16 -3.35 1.01
CA ARG A 70 7.07 -1.89 1.01
C ARG A 70 5.65 -1.38 1.28
N LEU A 71 4.65 -2.04 0.71
CA LEU A 71 3.25 -1.70 0.98
C LEU A 71 2.87 -2.00 2.45
N GLU A 72 3.40 -3.05 3.03
CA GLU A 72 3.25 -3.34 4.46
C GLU A 72 3.88 -2.25 5.32
N GLU A 73 5.09 -1.83 4.99
CA GLU A 73 5.80 -0.76 5.70
C GLU A 73 5.03 0.56 5.66
N ARG A 74 4.30 0.81 4.58
CA ARG A 74 3.43 1.97 4.44
C ARG A 74 2.08 1.80 5.13
N GLU A 75 1.82 0.64 5.72
CA GLU A 75 0.55 0.31 6.37
C GLU A 75 -0.66 0.31 5.43
N LEU A 76 -0.42 0.18 4.13
CA LEU A 76 -1.48 0.05 3.13
C LEU A 76 -2.09 -1.33 3.10
N ILE A 77 -1.31 -2.34 3.43
CA ILE A 77 -1.75 -3.73 3.48
C ILE A 77 -1.17 -4.42 4.71
N THR A 78 -1.83 -5.48 5.12
CA THR A 78 -1.28 -6.47 6.04
C THR A 78 -1.33 -7.83 5.37
N THR A 79 -0.42 -8.71 5.72
CA THR A 79 -0.40 -10.07 5.18
C THR A 79 -0.43 -11.09 6.31
N GLU A 80 -1.12 -12.18 6.06
CA GLU A 80 -1.19 -13.32 6.98
C GLU A 80 -0.95 -14.60 6.19
N PRO A 81 -0.16 -15.54 6.73
CA PRO A 81 0.01 -16.83 6.09
C PRO A 81 -1.28 -17.63 6.16
N THR A 82 -1.56 -18.41 5.13
CA THR A 82 -2.68 -19.35 5.13
C THR A 82 -2.15 -20.77 4.99
N GLU A 83 -2.93 -21.74 5.44
CA GLU A 83 -2.62 -23.15 5.32
C GLU A 83 -3.70 -23.86 4.49
N VAL A 84 -3.26 -24.79 3.66
CA VAL A 84 -4.17 -25.67 2.90
C VAL A 84 -3.95 -27.10 3.39
N ILE A 85 -5.04 -27.80 3.70
CA ILE A 85 -4.99 -29.22 4.06
C ILE A 85 -5.21 -30.03 2.79
N THR A 86 -4.21 -30.84 2.43
CA THR A 86 -4.31 -31.72 1.26
C THR A 86 -4.41 -33.17 1.71
N LYS A 87 -5.12 -33.98 0.92
CA LYS A 87 -5.31 -35.40 1.22
C LYS A 87 -4.01 -36.23 1.17
N SER A 88 -3.03 -35.75 0.40
CA SER A 88 -1.82 -36.55 0.12
C SER A 88 -0.59 -36.14 0.90
N SER A 89 -0.50 -34.94 1.43
CA SER A 89 0.72 -34.43 2.06
C SER A 89 0.48 -33.62 3.35
N GLY A 90 -0.73 -33.65 3.91
CA GLY A 90 -1.04 -32.94 5.12
C GLY A 90 -1.16 -31.42 4.90
N ARG A 91 -0.60 -30.64 5.81
CA ARG A 91 -0.66 -29.17 5.76
C ARG A 91 0.39 -28.61 4.82
N ARG A 92 -0.03 -27.70 3.95
CA ARG A 92 0.85 -26.92 3.09
C ARG A 92 0.57 -25.45 3.28
N ASN A 93 1.59 -24.61 3.07
CA ASN A 93 1.40 -23.17 3.03
C ASN A 93 0.53 -22.80 1.82
N GLY A 94 -0.55 -22.08 2.08
CA GLY A 94 -1.38 -21.51 1.04
C GLY A 94 -0.86 -20.15 0.61
N ASN A 95 -1.65 -19.46 -0.21
CA ASN A 95 -1.37 -18.08 -0.59
C ASN A 95 -1.46 -17.17 0.63
N LEU A 96 -0.76 -16.04 0.60
CA LEU A 96 -0.90 -15.01 1.62
C LEU A 96 -2.30 -14.42 1.57
N LEU A 97 -2.87 -14.17 2.73
CA LEU A 97 -4.08 -13.37 2.86
C LEU A 97 -3.68 -11.91 2.97
N PHE A 98 -4.10 -11.11 2.01
CA PHE A 98 -3.87 -9.67 1.99
C PHE A 98 -5.10 -8.97 2.54
N THR A 99 -4.91 -8.11 3.52
CA THR A 99 -5.95 -7.21 4.00
C THR A 99 -5.54 -5.79 3.63
N LEU A 100 -6.40 -5.09 2.89
CA LEU A 100 -6.12 -3.72 2.47
C LEU A 100 -6.71 -2.76 3.50
N SER A 101 -5.88 -1.86 3.99
CA SER A 101 -6.31 -0.83 4.95
C SER A 101 -7.23 0.17 4.25
N PRO A 102 -8.26 0.71 4.94
CA PRO A 102 -9.06 1.78 4.38
C PRO A 102 -8.18 2.97 4.01
N ILE A 103 -8.23 3.39 2.76
CA ILE A 103 -7.27 4.38 2.26
C ILE A 103 -7.42 5.74 2.93
N GLY A 104 -8.63 6.09 3.37
CA GLY A 104 -8.85 7.32 4.12
C GLY A 104 -8.07 7.37 5.42
N GLU A 105 -8.02 6.27 6.16
CA GLU A 105 -7.25 6.17 7.39
C GLU A 105 -5.74 6.32 7.14
N VAL A 106 -5.24 5.66 6.08
CA VAL A 106 -3.83 5.74 5.72
C VAL A 106 -3.45 7.17 5.32
N ILE A 107 -4.31 7.84 4.58
CA ILE A 107 -4.11 9.22 4.16
C ILE A 107 -4.11 10.15 5.36
N ASP A 108 -5.05 9.98 6.29
CA ASP A 108 -5.12 10.77 7.52
C ASP A 108 -3.85 10.61 8.35
N GLN A 109 -3.35 9.39 8.51
CA GLN A 109 -2.08 9.13 9.18
C GLN A 109 -0.91 9.80 8.47
N HIS A 110 -0.88 9.77 7.15
CA HIS A 110 0.16 10.40 6.34
C HIS A 110 0.17 11.92 6.55
N TYR A 111 -1.00 12.55 6.52
CA TYR A 111 -1.12 13.99 6.77
C TYR A 111 -0.76 14.35 8.21
N ASP A 112 -1.19 13.59 9.19
CA ASP A 112 -0.83 13.80 10.59
C ASP A 112 0.68 13.75 10.77
N HIS A 113 1.34 12.78 10.13
CA HIS A 113 2.79 12.65 10.16
C HIS A 113 3.50 13.86 9.53
N GLN A 114 3.00 14.33 8.39
CA GLN A 114 3.52 15.54 7.75
C GLN A 114 3.34 16.77 8.63
N LEU A 115 2.20 16.89 9.28
CA LEU A 115 1.93 18.00 10.22
C LEU A 115 2.87 17.97 11.42
N GLU A 116 3.12 16.79 11.99
CA GLU A 116 4.07 16.66 13.10
C GLU A 116 5.48 17.02 12.68
N GLU A 117 5.94 16.55 11.53
CA GLU A 117 7.25 16.91 10.98
C GLU A 117 7.37 18.43 10.75
N LEU A 118 6.32 19.05 10.23
CA LEU A 118 6.29 20.48 10.01
C LEU A 118 6.36 21.26 11.34
N LYS A 119 5.61 20.83 12.34
CA LYS A 119 5.65 21.43 13.68
C LYS A 119 7.04 21.31 14.31
N LEU A 120 7.67 20.15 14.22
CA LEU A 120 9.02 19.93 14.72
C LEU A 120 10.04 20.81 13.99
N SER A 121 9.93 20.91 12.68
CA SER A 121 10.79 21.76 11.86
C SER A 121 10.65 23.23 12.24
N THR A 122 9.42 23.70 12.43
CA THR A 122 9.11 25.08 12.85
C THR A 122 9.69 25.36 14.25
N GLU A 123 9.53 24.43 15.18
CA GLU A 123 10.04 24.56 16.54
C GLU A 123 11.58 24.59 16.54
N ARG A 124 12.23 23.74 15.79
CA ARG A 124 13.69 23.73 15.63
C ARG A 124 14.19 25.07 15.08
N GLN A 125 13.52 25.61 14.09
CA GLN A 125 13.89 26.90 13.50
C GLN A 125 13.74 28.04 14.52
N ARG A 126 12.64 28.04 15.27
CA ARG A 126 12.40 29.02 16.32
C ARG A 126 13.48 28.97 17.41
N VAL A 127 13.87 27.78 17.85
CA VAL A 127 14.92 27.60 18.84
C VAL A 127 16.26 28.08 18.28
N ALA A 128 16.57 27.73 17.03
CA ALA A 128 17.80 28.17 16.37
C ALA A 128 17.89 29.69 16.25
N ASP A 129 16.78 30.33 15.92
CA ASP A 129 16.71 31.80 15.84
C ASP A 129 16.90 32.47 17.21
N LEU A 130 16.33 31.92 18.27
CA LEU A 130 16.53 32.40 19.62
C LEU A 130 17.98 32.29 20.06
N LEU A 131 18.64 31.15 19.77
CA LEU A 131 20.04 30.94 20.08
C LEU A 131 20.96 31.91 19.33
N ARG A 132 20.66 32.20 18.07
CA ARG A 132 21.41 33.19 17.28
C ARG A 132 21.31 34.59 17.88
N LYS A 133 20.13 34.96 18.37
CA LYS A 133 19.95 36.29 19.03
C LYS A 133 20.74 36.37 20.32
N GLN A 134 20.91 35.31 21.07
CA GLN A 134 21.68 35.27 22.29
C GLN A 134 23.20 35.34 22.02
N GLU A 135 23.67 34.83 20.88
CA GLU A 135 25.06 34.84 20.46
C GLU A 135 25.48 36.15 19.81
N SER A 136 24.55 36.94 19.32
CA SER A 136 24.82 38.24 18.72
C SER A 136 25.24 39.24 19.81
N PRO A 137 26.47 39.81 19.75
CA PRO A 137 26.83 40.88 20.66
C PRO A 137 25.95 42.10 20.41
N ALA A 138 25.46 42.69 21.47
CA ALA A 138 24.57 43.86 21.41
C ALA A 138 25.30 45.05 20.79
#